data_7ba2a0f27a393eecebd130421b076afe
#
_entry.id   7ba2a0f27a393eecebd130421b076afe
#
_cell.length_a   1.000
_cell.length_b   1.000
_cell.length_c   1.000
_cell.angle_alpha   90.00
_cell.angle_beta   90.00
_cell.angle_gamma   90.00
#
_symmetry.space_group_name_H-M   'P 1'
#
loop_
_entity.id
_entity.type
_entity.pdbx_description
1 polymer ?
#
loop_
_entity_poly.entity_id
_entity_poly.type
_entity_poly.pdbx_seq_one_letter_code
_entity_poly.pdbx_strand_id
1 'polypeptide(L)'
;MAKNLVIVESPAKAATIEKYLGKNEYTVKASMGHLRDLPKSQLGIDVEARFEPKYIVVRGKNDLLKELLKQAAQADKVYLATDPDREGEAIAWHLAALLNISPQDPCRIEFNEITKTAVVEALKHARIIDDNKVNAQQARRVLDRIVGYKLSPLLWKKVRRGLSAGRVQSVAVRLICDREREIEAFEVTEYWSIHATMQKNDTSAASFEAELSTFEGKKLAISSAEMAESTIKELSQAEFLVEQVKRGDRQRKPYPPYITSTLQQDASHKLGYSAKKTMMLAQQLYEAGHITYMRTDSTRVSNEAQAQARQWVEANLGTRFLPATPPQYAKKAAQDAHEAIRPSLPEVSVNELPATLSRDQKRVYELIWKRFIASQMRPAIFDTMAVVIAAGKYGLRANGSILRFPGYLAVYSDAAEGQATAANDKLLPPLVESEPLTAEEIRPEQHFTEPPARFTEAAL
;
A
#
# COMPACT_ATOMS: atom_id res chain seq x y z
N MET A 1 7.17 42.81 -13.60
CA MET A 1 8.01 41.79 -12.96
C MET A 1 7.12 41.03 -11.99
N ALA A 2 7.30 39.72 -11.82
CA ALA A 2 6.55 38.99 -10.83
C ALA A 2 6.93 39.42 -9.41
N LYS A 3 5.92 39.68 -8.57
CA LYS A 3 6.15 40.21 -7.22
C LYS A 3 6.56 39.14 -6.21
N ASN A 4 6.22 37.87 -6.44
CA ASN A 4 6.49 36.77 -5.50
C ASN A 4 7.28 35.66 -6.17
N LEU A 5 8.22 35.06 -5.45
CA LEU A 5 8.99 33.90 -5.88
C LEU A 5 8.52 32.66 -5.13
N VAL A 6 8.13 31.58 -5.86
CA VAL A 6 7.81 30.28 -5.28
C VAL A 6 8.90 29.28 -5.69
N ILE A 7 9.56 28.65 -4.74
CA ILE A 7 10.62 27.66 -4.98
C ILE A 7 10.12 26.26 -4.61
N VAL A 8 10.21 25.32 -5.55
CA VAL A 8 9.85 23.90 -5.42
C VAL A 8 11.07 23.00 -5.70
N GLU A 9 10.96 21.68 -5.53
CA GLU A 9 12.10 20.78 -5.75
C GLU A 9 12.35 20.46 -7.22
N SER A 10 11.28 20.30 -8.02
CA SER A 10 11.39 19.78 -9.38
C SER A 10 10.81 20.70 -10.45
N PRO A 11 11.33 20.66 -11.69
CA PRO A 11 10.78 21.44 -12.80
C PRO A 11 9.35 21.07 -13.16
N ALA A 12 8.98 19.78 -13.03
CA ALA A 12 7.63 19.32 -13.32
C ALA A 12 6.61 19.94 -12.35
N LYS A 13 6.93 19.95 -11.04
CA LYS A 13 6.14 20.62 -10.00
C LYS A 13 6.05 22.13 -10.25
N ALA A 14 7.17 22.75 -10.66
CA ALA A 14 7.19 24.18 -11.00
C ALA A 14 6.23 24.50 -12.15
N ALA A 15 6.28 23.73 -13.24
CA ALA A 15 5.42 23.93 -14.39
C ALA A 15 3.92 23.73 -14.07
N THR A 16 3.58 22.79 -13.19
CA THR A 16 2.20 22.56 -12.74
C THR A 16 1.69 23.73 -11.91
N ILE A 17 2.48 24.20 -10.93
CA ILE A 17 2.09 25.29 -10.03
C ILE A 17 2.03 26.62 -10.78
N GLU A 18 2.94 26.87 -11.72
CA GLU A 18 2.94 28.12 -12.52
C GLU A 18 1.64 28.29 -13.32
N LYS A 19 1.04 27.17 -13.80
CA LYS A 19 -0.27 27.20 -14.49
C LYS A 19 -1.41 27.67 -13.57
N TYR A 20 -1.31 27.37 -12.27
CA TYR A 20 -2.36 27.71 -11.30
C TYR A 20 -2.24 29.14 -10.77
N LEU A 21 -1.02 29.65 -10.58
CA LEU A 21 -0.76 30.93 -9.97
C LEU A 21 -0.73 32.10 -10.96
N GLY A 22 -0.46 31.82 -12.24
CA GLY A 22 -0.30 32.84 -13.27
C GLY A 22 1.04 33.59 -13.20
N LYS A 23 1.53 34.05 -14.35
CA LYS A 23 2.87 34.66 -14.50
C LYS A 23 2.97 36.12 -14.10
N ASN A 24 1.84 36.78 -13.85
CA ASN A 24 1.83 38.23 -13.56
C ASN A 24 2.22 38.56 -12.11
N GLU A 25 1.88 37.65 -11.17
CA GLU A 25 2.09 37.86 -9.73
C GLU A 25 3.16 36.95 -9.14
N TYR A 26 3.42 35.80 -9.79
CA TYR A 26 4.31 34.76 -9.28
C TYR A 26 5.34 34.34 -10.33
N THR A 27 6.56 34.11 -9.87
CA THR A 27 7.59 33.36 -10.59
C THR A 27 7.79 32.05 -9.85
N VAL A 28 7.69 30.91 -10.56
CA VAL A 28 7.91 29.58 -9.95
C VAL A 28 9.23 29.00 -10.47
N LYS A 29 10.11 28.60 -9.55
CA LYS A 29 11.43 28.03 -9.86
C LYS A 29 11.68 26.71 -9.14
N ALA A 30 12.54 25.87 -9.73
CA ALA A 30 12.94 24.62 -9.15
C ALA A 30 14.34 24.69 -8.55
N SER A 31 14.51 24.19 -7.32
CA SER A 31 15.82 24.03 -6.68
C SER A 31 16.58 22.79 -7.18
N MET A 32 15.91 21.90 -7.93
CA MET A 32 16.48 20.63 -8.38
C MET A 32 16.94 19.74 -7.21
N GLY A 33 16.19 19.72 -6.13
CA GLY A 33 16.52 19.03 -4.88
C GLY A 33 17.40 19.87 -3.95
N HIS A 34 18.24 19.21 -3.15
CA HIS A 34 19.14 19.89 -2.21
C HIS A 34 20.21 20.75 -2.93
N LEU A 35 20.37 22.01 -2.49
CA LEU A 35 21.44 22.90 -2.93
C LEU A 35 22.69 22.79 -2.06
N ARG A 36 22.58 22.37 -0.79
CA ARG A 36 23.71 22.08 0.08
C ARG A 36 23.55 20.73 0.78
N ASP A 37 24.67 20.08 1.04
CA ASP A 37 24.72 18.77 1.71
C ASP A 37 26.08 18.61 2.42
N LEU A 38 26.24 17.52 3.17
CA LEU A 38 27.54 17.13 3.75
C LEU A 38 28.56 16.83 2.63
N PRO A 39 29.85 17.16 2.82
CA PRO A 39 30.90 16.87 1.83
C PRO A 39 30.98 15.36 1.53
N LYS A 40 31.17 15.00 0.24
CA LYS A 40 31.20 13.58 -0.17
C LYS A 40 32.44 12.83 0.25
N SER A 41 33.58 13.51 0.35
CA SER A 41 34.91 12.90 0.59
C SER A 41 35.31 12.86 2.07
N GLN A 42 34.55 13.47 2.95
CA GLN A 42 34.85 13.60 4.36
C GLN A 42 33.63 13.24 5.21
N LEU A 43 33.82 12.93 6.50
CA LEU A 43 32.73 12.71 7.42
C LEU A 43 31.79 13.93 7.47
N GLY A 44 32.36 15.13 7.53
CA GLY A 44 31.60 16.39 7.52
C GLY A 44 30.76 16.61 8.76
N ILE A 45 31.08 15.94 9.86
CA ILE A 45 30.36 15.99 11.13
C ILE A 45 31.41 16.12 12.23
N ASP A 46 31.25 17.09 13.10
CA ASP A 46 32.08 17.25 14.28
C ASP A 46 31.50 16.42 15.43
N VAL A 47 32.12 15.25 15.68
CA VAL A 47 31.64 14.28 16.67
C VAL A 47 31.80 14.81 18.10
N GLU A 48 32.83 15.64 18.34
CA GLU A 48 33.13 16.23 19.65
C GLU A 48 32.25 17.45 19.96
N ALA A 49 31.81 18.17 18.90
CA ALA A 49 30.93 19.34 19.00
C ALA A 49 29.45 18.95 18.76
N ARG A 50 28.90 18.04 19.56
CA ARG A 50 27.49 17.64 19.54
C ARG A 50 26.98 17.15 18.16
N PHE A 51 27.87 16.54 17.37
CA PHE A 51 27.57 16.05 16.01
C PHE A 51 27.20 17.14 15.01
N GLU A 52 27.74 18.34 15.16
CA GLU A 52 27.42 19.49 14.29
C GLU A 52 27.81 19.20 12.83
N PRO A 53 26.87 19.33 11.86
CA PRO A 53 27.12 19.04 10.46
C PRO A 53 27.73 20.25 9.74
N LYS A 54 28.78 20.00 8.93
CA LYS A 54 29.39 21.02 8.04
C LYS A 54 28.77 20.91 6.66
N TYR A 55 27.80 21.79 6.36
CA TYR A 55 27.15 21.81 5.06
C TYR A 55 27.94 22.63 4.04
N ILE A 56 28.06 22.13 2.82
CA ILE A 56 28.65 22.81 1.66
C ILE A 56 27.63 22.86 0.51
N VAL A 57 27.76 23.84 -0.37
CA VAL A 57 27.00 23.87 -1.63
C VAL A 57 27.37 22.66 -2.48
N VAL A 58 26.39 21.96 -3.00
CA VAL A 58 26.57 20.77 -3.83
C VAL A 58 27.29 21.17 -5.12
N ARG A 59 28.33 20.42 -5.47
CA ARG A 59 29.11 20.66 -6.70
C ARG A 59 28.19 20.69 -7.93
N GLY A 60 28.32 21.75 -8.75
CA GLY A 60 27.51 21.95 -9.96
C GLY A 60 26.20 22.72 -9.71
N LYS A 61 25.92 23.15 -8.48
CA LYS A 61 24.72 23.92 -8.13
C LYS A 61 24.96 25.43 -7.98
N ASN A 62 26.18 25.89 -8.13
CA ASN A 62 26.53 27.32 -7.92
C ASN A 62 25.79 28.28 -8.87
N ASP A 63 25.61 27.90 -10.14
CA ASP A 63 24.94 28.78 -11.11
C ASP A 63 23.44 28.85 -10.84
N LEU A 64 22.82 27.74 -10.49
CA LEU A 64 21.42 27.72 -10.03
C LEU A 64 21.24 28.53 -8.76
N LEU A 65 22.15 28.46 -7.80
CA LEU A 65 22.13 29.28 -6.58
C LEU A 65 22.23 30.77 -6.89
N LYS A 66 23.13 31.17 -7.78
CA LYS A 66 23.24 32.56 -8.22
C LYS A 66 21.95 33.05 -8.88
N GLU A 67 21.32 32.25 -9.71
CA GLU A 67 20.03 32.58 -10.32
C GLU A 67 18.94 32.77 -9.27
N LEU A 68 18.82 31.84 -8.32
CA LEU A 68 17.81 31.92 -7.25
C LEU A 68 18.05 33.12 -6.34
N LEU A 69 19.31 33.43 -5.98
CA LEU A 69 19.66 34.64 -5.22
C LEU A 69 19.24 35.91 -5.95
N LYS A 70 19.52 35.99 -7.25
CA LYS A 70 19.13 37.15 -8.08
C LYS A 70 17.61 37.36 -8.08
N GLN A 71 16.85 36.26 -8.19
CA GLN A 71 15.39 36.31 -8.23
C GLN A 71 14.79 36.58 -6.86
N ALA A 72 15.34 35.99 -5.79
CA ALA A 72 14.93 36.30 -4.43
C ALA A 72 15.13 37.77 -4.06
N ALA A 73 16.24 38.37 -4.49
CA ALA A 73 16.50 39.79 -4.28
C ALA A 73 15.55 40.75 -5.05
N GLN A 74 14.87 40.24 -6.08
CA GLN A 74 13.92 41.00 -6.90
C GLN A 74 12.46 40.74 -6.52
N ALA A 75 12.20 39.74 -5.64
CA ALA A 75 10.88 39.34 -5.21
C ALA A 75 10.45 40.11 -3.95
N ASP A 76 9.18 40.50 -3.89
CA ASP A 76 8.59 41.08 -2.69
C ASP A 76 8.51 40.08 -1.55
N LYS A 77 8.24 38.79 -1.90
CA LYS A 77 8.15 37.68 -0.96
C LYS A 77 8.63 36.37 -1.60
N VAL A 78 9.30 35.55 -0.80
CA VAL A 78 9.76 34.20 -1.21
C VAL A 78 8.98 33.14 -0.46
N TYR A 79 8.42 32.19 -1.20
CA TYR A 79 7.75 31.01 -0.65
C TYR A 79 8.52 29.74 -0.98
N LEU A 80 8.69 28.88 0.02
CA LEU A 80 9.36 27.59 -0.10
C LEU A 80 8.30 26.50 -0.09
N ALA A 81 7.98 26.01 -1.30
CA ALA A 81 6.87 25.07 -1.57
C ALA A 81 7.37 23.63 -1.80
N THR A 82 8.29 23.20 -0.96
CA THR A 82 8.86 21.86 -0.97
C THR A 82 7.88 20.82 -0.44
N ASP A 83 8.12 19.52 -0.69
CA ASP A 83 7.21 18.43 -0.32
C ASP A 83 6.83 18.44 1.18
N PRO A 84 5.68 17.90 1.58
CA PRO A 84 5.16 18.01 2.94
C PRO A 84 5.82 17.01 3.92
N ASP A 85 7.00 16.48 3.60
CA ASP A 85 7.77 15.60 4.46
C ASP A 85 8.98 16.29 5.09
N ARG A 86 9.70 15.58 5.98
CA ARG A 86 10.90 16.11 6.65
C ARG A 86 12.06 16.40 5.69
N GLU A 87 12.10 15.72 4.52
CA GLU A 87 13.11 15.98 3.50
C GLU A 87 12.84 17.33 2.82
N GLY A 88 11.56 17.58 2.45
CA GLY A 88 11.13 18.87 1.94
C GLY A 88 11.32 20.00 2.94
N GLU A 89 11.08 19.76 4.24
CA GLU A 89 11.34 20.75 5.30
C GLU A 89 12.83 21.08 5.40
N ALA A 90 13.71 20.08 5.31
CA ALA A 90 15.16 20.30 5.30
C ALA A 90 15.63 21.04 4.03
N ILE A 91 15.04 20.75 2.86
CA ILE A 91 15.33 21.50 1.62
C ILE A 91 14.93 22.96 1.80
N ALA A 92 13.74 23.24 2.34
CA ALA A 92 13.29 24.60 2.64
C ALA A 92 14.25 25.33 3.60
N TRP A 93 14.67 24.67 4.68
CA TRP A 93 15.62 25.21 5.64
C TRP A 93 17.00 25.51 4.99
N HIS A 94 17.49 24.61 4.14
CA HIS A 94 18.72 24.87 3.41
C HIS A 94 18.60 26.05 2.43
N LEU A 95 17.44 26.16 1.75
CA LEU A 95 17.15 27.28 0.86
C LEU A 95 17.07 28.60 1.62
N ALA A 96 16.34 28.63 2.75
CA ALA A 96 16.22 29.83 3.58
C ALA A 96 17.59 30.35 4.02
N ALA A 97 18.47 29.45 4.49
CA ALA A 97 19.82 29.80 4.89
C ALA A 97 20.69 30.31 3.73
N LEU A 98 20.55 29.77 2.51
CA LEU A 98 21.31 30.21 1.33
C LEU A 98 20.79 31.53 0.75
N LEU A 99 19.48 31.78 0.88
CA LEU A 99 18.82 32.98 0.36
C LEU A 99 18.72 34.11 1.39
N ASN A 100 19.30 33.93 2.58
CA ASN A 100 19.25 34.85 3.71
C ASN A 100 17.81 35.23 4.15
N ILE A 101 16.90 34.25 4.11
CA ILE A 101 15.53 34.38 4.63
C ILE A 101 15.57 34.15 6.14
N SER A 102 14.95 35.06 6.90
CA SER A 102 14.86 34.89 8.36
C SER A 102 14.12 33.60 8.76
N PRO A 103 14.62 32.87 9.76
CA PRO A 103 13.89 31.70 10.28
C PRO A 103 12.48 32.00 10.84
N GLN A 104 12.23 33.27 11.17
CA GLN A 104 10.95 33.77 11.69
C GLN A 104 9.98 34.20 10.59
N ASP A 105 10.44 34.24 9.33
CA ASP A 105 9.59 34.65 8.23
C ASP A 105 8.63 33.50 7.83
N PRO A 106 7.33 33.78 7.66
CA PRO A 106 6.37 32.80 7.18
C PRO A 106 6.55 32.56 5.68
N CYS A 107 7.56 31.77 5.34
CA CYS A 107 7.95 31.47 3.95
C CYS A 107 7.61 30.02 3.52
N ARG A 108 7.30 29.12 4.46
CA ARG A 108 7.02 27.70 4.19
C ARG A 108 5.56 27.50 3.85
N ILE A 109 5.28 26.89 2.67
CA ILE A 109 3.94 26.45 2.29
C ILE A 109 3.95 24.95 2.01
N GLU A 110 2.88 24.27 2.44
CA GLU A 110 2.70 22.81 2.29
C GLU A 110 1.33 22.53 1.70
N PHE A 111 1.28 21.51 0.84
CA PHE A 111 0.05 20.96 0.30
C PHE A 111 0.21 19.46 0.02
N ASN A 112 -0.81 18.68 0.32
CA ASN A 112 -0.80 17.24 0.10
C ASN A 112 -1.12 16.86 -1.35
N GLU A 113 -1.68 17.78 -2.13
CA GLU A 113 -2.02 17.61 -3.56
C GLU A 113 -1.72 18.90 -4.33
N ILE A 114 -1.38 18.75 -5.60
CA ILE A 114 -1.08 19.91 -6.45
C ILE A 114 -2.32 20.22 -7.30
N THR A 115 -3.33 20.78 -6.66
CA THR A 115 -4.54 21.34 -7.29
C THR A 115 -4.52 22.87 -7.18
N LYS A 116 -5.27 23.56 -8.04
CA LYS A 116 -5.36 25.03 -7.98
C LYS A 116 -5.82 25.50 -6.60
N THR A 117 -6.87 24.88 -6.08
CA THR A 117 -7.44 25.22 -4.77
C THR A 117 -6.43 25.01 -3.64
N ALA A 118 -5.76 23.84 -3.59
CA ALA A 118 -4.79 23.53 -2.55
C ALA A 118 -3.59 24.48 -2.59
N VAL A 119 -3.06 24.80 -3.78
CA VAL A 119 -1.91 25.70 -3.93
C VAL A 119 -2.27 27.13 -3.52
N VAL A 120 -3.43 27.65 -3.95
CA VAL A 120 -3.87 29.02 -3.60
C VAL A 120 -4.17 29.11 -2.10
N GLU A 121 -4.77 28.08 -1.50
CA GLU A 121 -5.04 28.08 -0.07
C GLU A 121 -3.78 27.98 0.78
N ALA A 122 -2.80 27.18 0.36
CA ALA A 122 -1.51 27.06 1.05
C ALA A 122 -0.74 28.40 1.08
N LEU A 123 -0.84 29.23 0.04
CA LEU A 123 -0.23 30.56 0.02
C LEU A 123 -0.79 31.52 1.08
N LYS A 124 -2.08 31.35 1.44
CA LYS A 124 -2.72 32.15 2.50
C LYS A 124 -2.28 31.72 3.90
N HIS A 125 -1.83 30.48 4.05
CA HIS A 125 -1.46 29.84 5.32
C HIS A 125 0.04 29.53 5.39
N ALA A 126 0.88 30.42 4.82
CA ALA A 126 2.32 30.29 4.93
C ALA A 126 2.75 30.31 6.40
N ARG A 127 3.65 29.40 6.78
CA ARG A 127 4.17 29.24 8.14
C ARG A 127 5.68 29.42 8.19
N ILE A 128 6.23 29.47 9.39
CA ILE A 128 7.67 29.36 9.62
C ILE A 128 8.13 27.92 9.36
N ILE A 129 9.41 27.73 9.13
CA ILE A 129 10.03 26.39 9.00
C ILE A 129 9.95 25.67 10.35
N ASP A 130 9.59 24.39 10.33
CA ASP A 130 9.49 23.53 11.53
C ASP A 130 10.86 22.95 11.88
N ASP A 131 11.51 23.53 12.87
CA ASP A 131 12.83 23.10 13.36
C ASP A 131 12.83 21.65 13.86
N ASN A 132 11.70 21.11 14.36
CA ASN A 132 11.63 19.73 14.81
C ASN A 132 11.71 18.77 13.62
N LYS A 133 11.02 19.07 12.51
CA LYS A 133 11.13 18.29 11.27
C LYS A 133 12.53 18.38 10.68
N VAL A 134 13.15 19.57 10.68
CA VAL A 134 14.54 19.80 10.23
C VAL A 134 15.51 19.00 11.09
N ASN A 135 15.41 19.07 12.42
CA ASN A 135 16.27 18.34 13.34
C ASN A 135 16.13 16.82 13.18
N ALA A 136 14.91 16.33 12.97
CA ALA A 136 14.66 14.91 12.71
C ALA A 136 15.33 14.43 11.41
N GLN A 137 15.30 15.24 10.35
CA GLN A 137 15.99 14.94 9.09
C GLN A 137 17.52 15.00 9.27
N GLN A 138 18.03 16.02 9.95
CA GLN A 138 19.46 16.19 10.22
C GLN A 138 20.00 15.02 11.06
N ALA A 139 19.29 14.64 12.15
CA ALA A 139 19.69 13.51 12.98
C ALA A 139 19.78 12.22 12.15
N ARG A 140 18.80 11.98 11.29
CA ARG A 140 18.84 10.85 10.34
C ARG A 140 20.03 10.94 9.40
N ARG A 141 20.27 12.11 8.80
CA ARG A 141 21.38 12.33 7.85
C ARG A 141 22.73 12.13 8.50
N VAL A 142 22.91 12.66 9.71
CA VAL A 142 24.11 12.49 10.53
C VAL A 142 24.33 11.03 10.89
N LEU A 143 23.31 10.34 11.38
CA LEU A 143 23.39 8.92 11.74
C LEU A 143 23.77 8.04 10.53
N ASP A 144 23.08 8.22 9.39
CA ASP A 144 23.37 7.47 8.17
C ASP A 144 24.82 7.72 7.70
N ARG A 145 25.32 8.95 7.86
CA ARG A 145 26.71 9.31 7.53
C ARG A 145 27.73 8.63 8.45
N ILE A 146 27.52 8.69 9.75
CA ILE A 146 28.41 8.08 10.75
C ILE A 146 28.45 6.55 10.55
N VAL A 147 27.29 5.92 10.47
CA VAL A 147 27.19 4.46 10.25
C VAL A 147 27.91 4.06 8.96
N GLY A 148 27.62 4.73 7.86
CA GLY A 148 28.24 4.42 6.57
C GLY A 148 29.76 4.60 6.57
N TYR A 149 30.27 5.70 7.12
CA TYR A 149 31.70 6.02 7.10
C TYR A 149 32.54 5.23 8.11
N LYS A 150 31.94 4.83 9.25
CA LYS A 150 32.67 4.06 10.27
C LYS A 150 32.57 2.55 10.04
N LEU A 151 31.42 2.03 9.61
CA LEU A 151 31.23 0.58 9.45
C LEU A 151 31.64 0.05 8.07
N SER A 152 31.47 0.83 6.99
CA SER A 152 31.85 0.35 5.65
C SER A 152 33.37 0.01 5.54
N PRO A 153 34.32 0.82 6.07
CA PRO A 153 35.74 0.45 6.09
C PRO A 153 36.03 -0.82 6.90
N LEU A 154 35.28 -1.09 7.97
CA LEU A 154 35.41 -2.32 8.72
C LEU A 154 35.02 -3.54 7.87
N LEU A 155 33.93 -3.44 7.11
CA LEU A 155 33.51 -4.48 6.15
C LEU A 155 34.58 -4.68 5.06
N TRP A 156 35.21 -3.60 4.58
CA TRP A 156 36.28 -3.72 3.59
C TRP A 156 37.54 -4.47 4.12
N LYS A 157 37.83 -4.24 5.38
CA LYS A 157 38.95 -4.92 6.05
C LYS A 157 38.66 -6.40 6.36
N LYS A 158 37.43 -6.69 6.78
CA LYS A 158 37.10 -8.02 7.33
C LYS A 158 36.45 -8.95 6.31
N VAL A 159 35.80 -8.42 5.28
CA VAL A 159 35.04 -9.20 4.29
C VAL A 159 35.61 -8.91 2.90
N ARG A 160 35.24 -7.77 2.29
CA ARG A 160 35.60 -7.44 0.91
C ARG A 160 35.43 -5.94 0.63
N ARG A 161 36.30 -5.35 -0.19
CA ARG A 161 36.15 -3.96 -0.68
C ARG A 161 34.85 -3.79 -1.49
N GLY A 162 34.24 -2.60 -1.39
CA GLY A 162 33.02 -2.25 -2.11
C GLY A 162 31.73 -2.57 -1.37
N LEU A 163 31.77 -3.25 -0.24
CA LEU A 163 30.61 -3.43 0.63
C LEU A 163 30.29 -2.14 1.36
N SER A 164 29.00 -1.91 1.66
CA SER A 164 28.58 -0.79 2.48
C SER A 164 27.69 -1.25 3.62
N ALA A 165 27.86 -0.63 4.79
CA ALA A 165 26.93 -0.73 5.89
C ALA A 165 26.02 0.48 5.93
N GLY A 166 24.77 0.29 6.30
CA GLY A 166 23.81 1.36 6.45
C GLY A 166 22.68 0.94 7.35
N ARG A 167 22.06 1.91 7.98
CA ARG A 167 21.01 1.71 8.97
C ARG A 167 19.83 0.87 8.43
N VAL A 168 19.39 1.14 7.21
CA VAL A 168 18.27 0.41 6.58
C VAL A 168 18.74 -0.92 5.99
N GLN A 169 19.81 -0.89 5.19
CA GLN A 169 20.29 -2.09 4.49
C GLN A 169 20.79 -3.19 5.44
N SER A 170 21.38 -2.83 6.59
CA SER A 170 21.84 -3.82 7.57
C SER A 170 20.66 -4.52 8.26
N VAL A 171 19.57 -3.80 8.54
CA VAL A 171 18.33 -4.39 9.07
C VAL A 171 17.67 -5.29 8.04
N ALA A 172 17.58 -4.85 6.78
CA ALA A 172 17.02 -5.67 5.69
C ALA A 172 17.79 -7.00 5.53
N VAL A 173 19.14 -6.95 5.53
CA VAL A 173 19.96 -8.17 5.49
C VAL A 173 19.69 -9.06 6.69
N ARG A 174 19.56 -8.49 7.91
CA ARG A 174 19.25 -9.26 9.10
C ARG A 174 17.90 -9.98 9.00
N LEU A 175 16.84 -9.31 8.55
CA LEU A 175 15.52 -9.92 8.34
C LEU A 175 15.58 -11.06 7.33
N ILE A 176 16.32 -10.89 6.23
CA ILE A 176 16.51 -11.95 5.22
C ILE A 176 17.25 -13.14 5.82
N CYS A 177 18.34 -12.90 6.57
CA CYS A 177 19.10 -13.98 7.21
C CYS A 177 18.25 -14.73 8.25
N ASP A 178 17.45 -14.03 9.03
CA ASP A 178 16.56 -14.67 10.01
C ASP A 178 15.49 -15.52 9.30
N ARG A 179 14.93 -15.04 8.19
CA ARG A 179 14.00 -15.81 7.35
C ARG A 179 14.68 -17.05 6.73
N GLU A 180 15.90 -16.96 6.23
CA GLU A 180 16.63 -18.14 5.72
C GLU A 180 16.87 -19.17 6.82
N ARG A 181 17.19 -18.74 8.05
CA ARG A 181 17.31 -19.68 9.19
C ARG A 181 15.99 -20.35 9.54
N GLU A 182 14.87 -19.64 9.46
CA GLU A 182 13.54 -20.23 9.63
C GLU A 182 13.26 -21.28 8.56
N ILE A 183 13.63 -21.01 7.31
CA ILE A 183 13.47 -21.94 6.18
C ILE A 183 14.39 -23.17 6.36
N GLU A 184 15.64 -22.97 6.73
CA GLU A 184 16.63 -24.05 6.94
C GLU A 184 16.26 -24.95 8.14
N ALA A 185 15.67 -24.37 9.18
CA ALA A 185 15.24 -25.10 10.37
C ALA A 185 13.84 -25.73 10.23
N PHE A 186 13.15 -25.49 9.10
CA PHE A 186 11.78 -25.98 8.91
C PHE A 186 11.78 -27.48 8.63
N GLU A 187 11.03 -28.22 9.43
CA GLU A 187 10.78 -29.65 9.24
C GLU A 187 9.50 -29.86 8.43
N VAL A 188 9.65 -30.45 7.27
CA VAL A 188 8.53 -30.80 6.41
C VAL A 188 7.75 -31.93 7.04
N THR A 189 6.45 -31.73 7.27
CA THR A 189 5.54 -32.74 7.80
C THR A 189 4.53 -33.13 6.75
N GLU A 190 4.40 -34.44 6.53
CA GLU A 190 3.37 -35.04 5.68
C GLU A 190 2.03 -35.01 6.40
N TYR A 191 0.98 -34.71 5.66
CA TYR A 191 -0.41 -34.86 6.09
C TYR A 191 -1.31 -35.15 4.90
N TRP A 192 -2.49 -35.69 5.18
CA TRP A 192 -3.45 -36.05 4.16
C TRP A 192 -4.80 -35.38 4.42
N SER A 193 -5.48 -35.01 3.33
CA SER A 193 -6.90 -34.68 3.34
C SER A 193 -7.70 -35.73 2.58
N ILE A 194 -8.96 -35.92 2.96
CA ILE A 194 -9.89 -36.81 2.25
C ILE A 194 -11.06 -35.96 1.77
N HIS A 195 -11.30 -36.04 0.48
CA HIS A 195 -12.37 -35.31 -0.20
C HIS A 195 -13.39 -36.34 -0.74
N ALA A 196 -14.67 -36.03 -0.57
CA ALA A 196 -15.76 -36.82 -1.12
C ALA A 196 -16.59 -35.97 -2.08
N THR A 197 -16.78 -36.47 -3.30
CA THR A 197 -17.75 -35.93 -4.24
C THR A 197 -19.11 -36.48 -3.89
N MET A 198 -19.98 -35.61 -3.40
CA MET A 198 -21.29 -35.94 -2.87
C MET A 198 -22.40 -35.56 -3.85
N GLN A 199 -23.43 -36.39 -3.93
CA GLN A 199 -24.64 -36.15 -4.71
C GLN A 199 -25.89 -36.40 -3.85
N LYS A 200 -26.94 -35.61 -4.10
CA LYS A 200 -28.27 -35.90 -3.57
C LYS A 200 -28.82 -37.16 -4.27
N ASN A 201 -29.60 -37.95 -3.54
CA ASN A 201 -30.28 -39.10 -4.12
C ASN A 201 -31.37 -38.75 -5.15
N ASP A 202 -31.59 -37.48 -5.37
CA ASP A 202 -32.44 -36.93 -6.42
C ASP A 202 -31.59 -36.71 -7.69
N THR A 203 -31.93 -37.41 -8.77
CA THR A 203 -31.18 -37.58 -10.02
C THR A 203 -30.93 -36.25 -10.82
N SER A 204 -31.42 -35.12 -10.33
CA SER A 204 -31.30 -33.80 -11.01
C SER A 204 -30.31 -32.86 -10.36
N ALA A 205 -29.71 -33.20 -9.23
CA ALA A 205 -28.86 -32.29 -8.47
C ALA A 205 -27.37 -32.36 -8.89
N ALA A 206 -26.73 -31.19 -8.99
CA ALA A 206 -25.30 -31.12 -9.22
C ALA A 206 -24.52 -31.70 -8.04
N SER A 207 -23.45 -32.44 -8.32
CA SER A 207 -22.52 -32.93 -7.32
C SER A 207 -21.74 -31.78 -6.66
N PHE A 208 -21.34 -31.97 -5.41
CA PHE A 208 -20.55 -31.04 -4.65
C PHE A 208 -19.46 -31.74 -3.85
N GLU A 209 -18.45 -31.04 -3.45
CA GLU A 209 -17.30 -31.55 -2.72
C GLU A 209 -17.44 -31.29 -1.23
N ALA A 210 -17.17 -32.34 -0.42
CA ALA A 210 -17.08 -32.27 1.03
C ALA A 210 -15.72 -32.82 1.50
N GLU A 211 -15.13 -32.16 2.50
CA GLU A 211 -13.84 -32.52 3.08
C GLU A 211 -14.04 -33.18 4.46
N LEU A 212 -13.35 -34.28 4.71
CA LEU A 212 -13.33 -34.93 6.00
C LEU A 212 -12.67 -34.04 7.05
N SER A 213 -13.34 -33.78 8.15
CA SER A 213 -12.89 -32.83 9.17
C SER A 213 -12.82 -33.36 10.58
N THR A 214 -13.70 -34.33 10.95
CA THR A 214 -13.78 -34.81 12.32
C THR A 214 -13.92 -36.33 12.40
N PHE A 215 -13.43 -36.90 13.51
CA PHE A 215 -13.66 -38.26 13.94
C PHE A 215 -14.19 -38.25 15.39
N GLU A 216 -15.31 -38.85 15.64
CA GLU A 216 -16.03 -38.82 16.93
C GLU A 216 -16.18 -37.39 17.49
N GLY A 217 -16.49 -36.44 16.61
CA GLY A 217 -16.68 -35.04 16.96
C GLY A 217 -15.40 -34.23 17.22
N LYS A 218 -14.20 -34.83 17.18
CA LYS A 218 -12.90 -34.17 17.35
C LYS A 218 -12.22 -33.97 16.01
N LYS A 219 -11.44 -32.88 15.89
CA LYS A 219 -10.67 -32.63 14.68
C LYS A 219 -9.76 -33.81 14.35
N LEU A 220 -9.88 -34.34 13.13
CA LEU A 220 -9.05 -35.42 12.64
C LEU A 220 -7.81 -34.88 11.93
N ALA A 221 -6.65 -35.47 12.21
CA ALA A 221 -5.41 -35.25 11.48
C ALA A 221 -4.94 -36.60 10.93
N ILE A 222 -4.78 -36.71 9.63
CA ILE A 222 -4.32 -37.93 8.95
C ILE A 222 -2.85 -37.71 8.59
N SER A 223 -1.96 -38.51 9.16
CA SER A 223 -0.51 -38.34 9.08
C SER A 223 0.22 -39.34 8.20
N SER A 224 -0.49 -40.33 7.66
CA SER A 224 0.11 -41.36 6.78
C SER A 224 -0.87 -41.88 5.73
N ALA A 225 -0.33 -42.48 4.67
CA ALA A 225 -1.10 -43.13 3.61
C ALA A 225 -1.97 -44.28 4.15
N GLU A 226 -1.43 -45.10 5.05
CA GLU A 226 -2.14 -46.24 5.62
C GLU A 226 -3.38 -45.78 6.42
N MET A 227 -3.25 -44.68 7.17
CA MET A 227 -4.36 -44.06 7.88
C MET A 227 -5.40 -43.51 6.92
N ALA A 228 -4.99 -42.91 5.81
CA ALA A 228 -5.89 -42.39 4.78
C ALA A 228 -6.66 -43.55 4.10
N GLU A 229 -5.98 -44.64 3.71
CA GLU A 229 -6.59 -45.80 3.08
C GLU A 229 -7.58 -46.51 4.00
N SER A 230 -7.23 -46.72 5.28
CA SER A 230 -8.13 -47.32 6.26
C SER A 230 -9.38 -46.44 6.47
N THR A 231 -9.22 -45.13 6.53
CA THR A 231 -10.33 -44.19 6.68
C THR A 231 -11.26 -44.23 5.46
N ILE A 232 -10.70 -44.24 4.24
CA ILE A 232 -11.49 -44.36 3.01
C ILE A 232 -12.30 -45.67 2.99
N LYS A 233 -11.68 -46.77 3.40
CA LYS A 233 -12.38 -48.08 3.46
C LYS A 233 -13.57 -48.01 4.40
N GLU A 234 -13.46 -47.39 5.56
CA GLU A 234 -14.56 -47.20 6.50
C GLU A 234 -15.63 -46.25 5.93
N LEU A 235 -15.22 -45.13 5.35
CA LEU A 235 -16.13 -44.15 4.72
C LEU A 235 -16.92 -44.76 3.55
N SER A 236 -16.30 -45.64 2.76
CA SER A 236 -16.95 -46.31 1.62
C SER A 236 -18.08 -47.24 2.03
N GLN A 237 -18.16 -47.64 3.30
CA GLN A 237 -19.20 -48.46 3.88
C GLN A 237 -20.21 -47.68 4.71
N ALA A 238 -19.98 -46.38 4.90
CA ALA A 238 -20.82 -45.54 5.74
C ALA A 238 -22.02 -44.97 4.96
N GLU A 239 -23.13 -44.76 5.65
CA GLU A 239 -24.24 -43.98 5.15
C GLU A 239 -23.95 -42.48 5.41
N PHE A 240 -24.18 -41.63 4.42
CA PHE A 240 -23.97 -40.21 4.52
C PHE A 240 -25.30 -39.50 4.74
N LEU A 241 -25.38 -38.73 5.84
CA LEU A 241 -26.57 -37.98 6.21
C LEU A 241 -26.19 -36.52 6.48
N VAL A 242 -26.98 -35.58 6.01
CA VAL A 242 -26.83 -34.16 6.36
C VAL A 242 -27.18 -34.00 7.84
N GLU A 243 -26.19 -33.76 8.69
CA GLU A 243 -26.37 -33.56 10.13
C GLU A 243 -26.83 -32.13 10.45
N GLN A 244 -26.21 -31.14 9.82
CA GLN A 244 -26.48 -29.75 10.08
C GLN A 244 -26.32 -28.88 8.83
N VAL A 245 -27.25 -27.94 8.63
CA VAL A 245 -27.18 -26.89 7.60
C VAL A 245 -27.23 -25.52 8.24
N LYS A 246 -26.09 -24.86 8.25
CA LYS A 246 -25.99 -23.47 8.75
C LYS A 246 -25.95 -22.49 7.59
N ARG A 247 -27.01 -21.64 7.49
CA ARG A 247 -27.09 -20.54 6.53
C ARG A 247 -26.80 -19.23 7.24
N GLY A 248 -26.10 -18.33 6.53
CA GLY A 248 -25.77 -17.01 7.06
C GLY A 248 -25.33 -16.06 5.95
N ASP A 249 -24.94 -14.87 6.35
CA ASP A 249 -24.31 -13.92 5.46
C ASP A 249 -22.90 -13.57 5.96
N ARG A 250 -22.01 -13.31 5.02
CA ARG A 250 -20.66 -12.83 5.28
C ARG A 250 -20.45 -11.51 4.57
N GLN A 251 -20.06 -10.49 5.32
CA GLN A 251 -19.66 -9.21 4.77
C GLN A 251 -18.15 -9.17 4.55
N ARG A 252 -17.74 -8.77 3.36
CA ARG A 252 -16.35 -8.48 3.03
C ARG A 252 -16.18 -6.98 2.87
N LYS A 253 -15.45 -6.39 3.82
CA LYS A 253 -15.21 -4.94 3.86
C LYS A 253 -14.19 -4.53 2.81
N PRO A 254 -14.32 -3.33 2.23
CA PRO A 254 -13.27 -2.77 1.38
C PRO A 254 -12.00 -2.50 2.19
N TYR A 255 -10.88 -2.58 1.50
CA TYR A 255 -9.61 -2.18 2.08
C TYR A 255 -9.51 -0.65 2.21
N PRO A 256 -8.71 -0.11 3.16
CA PRO A 256 -8.45 1.32 3.24
C PRO A 256 -7.74 1.84 1.99
N PRO A 257 -7.75 3.17 1.76
CA PRO A 257 -6.92 3.80 0.74
C PRO A 257 -5.45 3.45 0.92
N TYR A 258 -4.65 3.60 -0.14
CA TYR A 258 -3.24 3.25 -0.08
C TYR A 258 -2.42 4.16 0.85
N ILE A 259 -1.48 3.52 1.52
CA ILE A 259 -0.25 4.11 2.06
C ILE A 259 0.92 3.67 1.19
N THR A 260 2.11 4.23 1.39
CA THR A 260 3.30 3.92 0.58
C THR A 260 3.55 2.41 0.45
N SER A 261 3.56 1.67 1.56
CA SER A 261 3.86 0.24 1.57
C SER A 261 2.79 -0.58 0.84
N THR A 262 1.51 -0.32 1.07
CA THR A 262 0.42 -1.07 0.43
C THR A 262 0.30 -0.77 -1.07
N LEU A 263 0.63 0.45 -1.52
CA LEU A 263 0.74 0.76 -2.94
C LEU A 263 1.87 -0.02 -3.60
N GLN A 264 3.04 -0.11 -2.97
CA GLN A 264 4.17 -0.87 -3.48
C GLN A 264 3.85 -2.37 -3.58
N GLN A 265 3.19 -2.92 -2.55
CA GLN A 265 2.79 -4.34 -2.53
C GLN A 265 1.79 -4.67 -3.64
N ASP A 266 0.73 -3.89 -3.78
CA ASP A 266 -0.27 -4.12 -4.81
C ASP A 266 0.28 -3.87 -6.23
N ALA A 267 1.12 -2.86 -6.43
CA ALA A 267 1.78 -2.61 -7.71
C ALA A 267 2.76 -3.75 -8.07
N SER A 268 3.46 -4.32 -7.09
CA SER A 268 4.31 -5.48 -7.30
C SER A 268 3.48 -6.70 -7.71
N HIS A 269 2.42 -6.99 -6.97
CA HIS A 269 1.58 -8.16 -7.19
C HIS A 269 0.76 -8.08 -8.50
N LYS A 270 0.10 -6.92 -8.75
CA LYS A 270 -0.84 -6.78 -9.88
C LYS A 270 -0.19 -6.28 -11.17
N LEU A 271 0.87 -5.49 -11.06
CA LEU A 271 1.52 -4.86 -12.21
C LEU A 271 2.92 -5.42 -12.49
N GLY A 272 3.50 -6.19 -11.56
CA GLY A 272 4.88 -6.68 -11.65
C GLY A 272 5.93 -5.56 -11.53
N TYR A 273 5.60 -4.45 -10.85
CA TYR A 273 6.51 -3.31 -10.72
C TYR A 273 7.36 -3.41 -9.46
N SER A 274 8.65 -3.09 -9.56
CA SER A 274 9.50 -2.92 -8.38
C SER A 274 9.05 -1.72 -7.54
N ALA A 275 9.38 -1.72 -6.24
CA ALA A 275 9.11 -0.60 -5.35
C ALA A 275 9.67 0.72 -5.89
N LYS A 276 10.90 0.68 -6.44
CA LYS A 276 11.55 1.85 -7.08
C LYS A 276 10.74 2.38 -8.27
N LYS A 277 10.30 1.50 -9.19
CA LYS A 277 9.51 1.89 -10.36
C LYS A 277 8.16 2.47 -9.92
N THR A 278 7.49 1.84 -8.98
CA THR A 278 6.20 2.31 -8.43
C THR A 278 6.32 3.71 -7.85
N MET A 279 7.34 3.95 -7.00
CA MET A 279 7.53 5.27 -6.40
C MET A 279 7.94 6.35 -7.40
N MET A 280 8.70 6.01 -8.42
CA MET A 280 9.03 6.93 -9.52
C MET A 280 7.76 7.37 -10.28
N LEU A 281 6.89 6.43 -10.61
CA LEU A 281 5.63 6.72 -11.33
C LEU A 281 4.66 7.50 -10.45
N ALA A 282 4.55 7.15 -9.17
CA ALA A 282 3.73 7.88 -8.21
C ALA A 282 4.23 9.32 -8.01
N GLN A 283 5.56 9.56 -7.93
CA GLN A 283 6.15 10.89 -7.89
C GLN A 283 5.76 11.72 -9.12
N GLN A 284 5.85 11.14 -10.30
CA GLN A 284 5.46 11.82 -11.55
C GLN A 284 3.98 12.17 -11.58
N LEU A 285 3.10 11.27 -11.10
CA LEU A 285 1.66 11.54 -10.99
C LEU A 285 1.35 12.64 -9.98
N TYR A 286 2.03 12.66 -8.85
CA TYR A 286 1.91 13.72 -7.84
C TYR A 286 2.34 15.07 -8.40
N GLU A 287 3.53 15.15 -9.00
CA GLU A 287 4.08 16.39 -9.57
C GLU A 287 3.21 16.95 -10.71
N ALA A 288 2.52 16.06 -11.44
CA ALA A 288 1.54 16.43 -12.46
C ALA A 288 0.16 16.81 -11.89
N GLY A 289 -0.06 16.65 -10.57
CA GLY A 289 -1.29 17.01 -9.89
C GLY A 289 -2.40 15.97 -9.97
N HIS A 290 -2.08 14.71 -10.31
CA HIS A 290 -3.10 13.66 -10.46
C HIS A 290 -3.38 12.89 -9.19
N ILE A 291 -2.44 12.79 -8.26
CA ILE A 291 -2.60 12.11 -6.98
C ILE A 291 -2.08 12.95 -5.81
N THR A 292 -2.47 12.59 -4.59
CA THR A 292 -1.90 13.12 -3.37
C THR A 292 -0.45 12.66 -3.16
N TYR A 293 0.24 13.27 -2.22
CA TYR A 293 1.62 12.94 -1.88
C TYR A 293 1.78 11.45 -1.51
N MET A 294 2.71 10.77 -2.18
CA MET A 294 2.83 9.31 -2.14
C MET A 294 3.70 8.76 -1.01
N ARG A 295 4.41 9.59 -0.25
CA ARG A 295 5.19 9.16 0.93
C ARG A 295 4.37 9.41 2.19
N THR A 296 3.48 8.50 2.51
CA THR A 296 2.57 8.58 3.65
C THR A 296 2.34 7.21 4.28
N ASP A 297 2.12 7.20 5.58
CA ASP A 297 1.66 6.07 6.38
C ASP A 297 0.22 6.27 6.89
N SER A 298 -0.41 7.38 6.49
CA SER A 298 -1.77 7.74 6.86
C SER A 298 -2.80 7.17 5.88
N THR A 299 -3.91 6.67 6.41
CA THR A 299 -5.11 6.28 5.65
C THR A 299 -6.22 7.33 5.74
N ARG A 300 -5.93 8.52 6.29
CA ARG A 300 -6.88 9.63 6.40
C ARG A 300 -7.26 10.17 5.02
N VAL A 301 -8.50 10.55 4.86
CA VAL A 301 -9.03 11.18 3.65
C VAL A 301 -9.72 12.48 4.05
N SER A 302 -9.53 13.55 3.29
CA SER A 302 -10.25 14.81 3.50
C SER A 302 -11.74 14.64 3.25
N ASN A 303 -12.55 15.43 3.96
CA ASN A 303 -14.00 15.42 3.80
C ASN A 303 -14.43 15.76 2.37
N GLU A 304 -13.70 16.67 1.73
CA GLU A 304 -13.96 17.08 0.35
C GLU A 304 -13.76 15.91 -0.63
N ALA A 305 -12.62 15.22 -0.55
CA ALA A 305 -12.34 14.06 -1.40
C ALA A 305 -13.33 12.90 -1.15
N GLN A 306 -13.75 12.71 0.13
CA GLN A 306 -14.81 11.73 0.43
C GLN A 306 -16.13 12.12 -0.24
N ALA A 307 -16.53 13.39 -0.17
CA ALA A 307 -17.75 13.87 -0.79
C ALA A 307 -17.74 13.68 -2.30
N GLN A 308 -16.63 14.05 -2.96
CA GLN A 308 -16.44 13.88 -4.41
C GLN A 308 -16.50 12.40 -4.84
N ALA A 309 -15.81 11.51 -4.11
CA ALA A 309 -15.85 10.08 -4.39
C ALA A 309 -17.26 9.51 -4.21
N ARG A 310 -18.01 9.93 -3.20
CA ARG A 310 -19.37 9.50 -2.94
C ARG A 310 -20.31 9.99 -4.04
N GLN A 311 -20.17 11.23 -4.50
CA GLN A 311 -20.93 11.76 -5.65
C GLN A 311 -20.67 10.94 -6.91
N TRP A 312 -19.41 10.58 -7.18
CA TRP A 312 -19.06 9.72 -8.30
C TRP A 312 -19.75 8.34 -8.20
N VAL A 313 -19.69 7.70 -7.02
CA VAL A 313 -20.33 6.38 -6.79
C VAL A 313 -21.85 6.50 -6.97
N GLU A 314 -22.49 7.55 -6.43
CA GLU A 314 -23.91 7.76 -6.59
C GLU A 314 -24.32 7.91 -8.05
N ALA A 315 -23.60 8.74 -8.81
CA ALA A 315 -23.91 9.02 -10.20
C ALA A 315 -23.69 7.80 -11.14
N ASN A 316 -22.68 6.96 -10.86
CA ASN A 316 -22.31 5.88 -11.77
C ASN A 316 -22.84 4.49 -11.35
N LEU A 317 -23.06 4.26 -10.05
CA LEU A 317 -23.45 2.96 -9.51
C LEU A 317 -24.77 3.00 -8.72
N GLY A 318 -25.16 4.18 -8.25
CA GLY A 318 -26.34 4.41 -7.47
C GLY A 318 -26.11 4.39 -5.95
N THR A 319 -27.07 5.00 -5.22
CA THR A 319 -27.01 5.19 -3.75
C THR A 319 -26.87 3.90 -2.95
N ARG A 320 -27.37 2.78 -3.48
CA ARG A 320 -27.28 1.47 -2.82
C ARG A 320 -25.85 1.00 -2.55
N PHE A 321 -24.84 1.53 -3.30
CA PHE A 321 -23.44 1.21 -3.12
C PHE A 321 -22.74 2.05 -2.05
N LEU A 322 -23.42 3.08 -1.53
CA LEU A 322 -22.88 3.97 -0.50
C LEU A 322 -23.27 3.53 0.91
N PRO A 323 -22.33 3.50 1.86
CA PRO A 323 -22.68 3.35 3.27
C PRO A 323 -23.39 4.62 3.78
N ALA A 324 -24.23 4.48 4.79
CA ALA A 324 -24.97 5.61 5.37
C ALA A 324 -24.03 6.72 5.88
N THR A 325 -22.93 6.32 6.51
CA THR A 325 -21.88 7.24 6.99
C THR A 325 -20.60 7.03 6.21
N PRO A 326 -19.83 8.10 5.87
CA PRO A 326 -18.54 7.97 5.23
C PRO A 326 -17.59 7.07 6.05
N PRO A 327 -16.86 6.13 5.42
CA PRO A 327 -15.92 5.28 6.12
C PRO A 327 -14.77 6.08 6.72
N GLN A 328 -14.34 5.72 7.93
CA GLN A 328 -13.17 6.29 8.59
C GLN A 328 -12.14 5.19 8.82
N TYR A 329 -10.92 5.40 8.31
CA TYR A 329 -9.81 4.43 8.38
C TYR A 329 -8.68 4.87 9.31
N ALA A 330 -8.58 6.16 9.62
CA ALA A 330 -7.53 6.68 10.49
C ALA A 330 -7.76 6.25 11.95
N LYS A 331 -6.70 5.75 12.60
CA LYS A 331 -6.66 5.60 14.06
C LYS A 331 -6.48 6.99 14.68
N LYS A 332 -7.13 7.25 15.83
CA LYS A 332 -7.08 8.54 16.57
C LYS A 332 -5.65 9.06 16.93
N ALA A 333 -4.61 8.26 16.74
CA ALA A 333 -3.22 8.59 17.08
C ALA A 333 -2.31 8.85 15.85
N ALA A 334 -2.83 8.86 14.61
CA ALA A 334 -2.03 9.22 13.45
C ALA A 334 -1.77 10.74 13.45
N GLN A 335 -0.52 11.15 13.18
CA GLN A 335 -0.16 12.57 13.02
C GLN A 335 -1.09 13.21 11.98
N ASP A 336 -1.82 14.24 12.41
CA ASP A 336 -2.97 14.83 11.68
C ASP A 336 -2.65 15.48 10.33
N ALA A 337 -1.37 15.56 9.92
CA ALA A 337 -0.94 16.32 8.77
C ALA A 337 -1.00 15.59 7.43
N HIS A 338 -0.93 14.25 7.40
CA HIS A 338 -0.82 13.48 6.16
C HIS A 338 -2.14 12.85 5.74
N GLU A 339 -2.36 12.78 4.42
CA GLU A 339 -3.47 12.05 3.80
C GLU A 339 -2.98 10.74 3.17
N ALA A 340 -3.94 9.84 2.88
CA ALA A 340 -3.73 8.63 2.10
C ALA A 340 -3.37 8.97 0.65
N ILE A 341 -2.78 8.01 -0.06
CA ILE A 341 -2.55 8.10 -1.50
C ILE A 341 -3.89 7.91 -2.22
N ARG A 342 -4.36 8.96 -2.89
CA ARG A 342 -5.64 9.02 -3.60
C ARG A 342 -5.55 9.88 -4.85
N PRO A 343 -6.50 9.78 -5.79
CA PRO A 343 -6.63 10.78 -6.86
C PRO A 343 -6.85 12.17 -6.26
N SER A 344 -6.25 13.19 -6.85
CA SER A 344 -6.53 14.59 -6.50
C SER A 344 -7.96 14.99 -6.85
N LEU A 345 -8.46 14.44 -7.98
CA LEU A 345 -9.82 14.63 -8.48
C LEU A 345 -10.49 13.25 -8.63
N PRO A 346 -11.22 12.77 -7.62
CA PRO A 346 -11.84 11.44 -7.62
C PRO A 346 -12.81 11.18 -8.76
N GLU A 347 -13.43 12.23 -9.30
CA GLU A 347 -14.34 12.17 -10.44
C GLU A 347 -13.64 11.82 -11.76
N VAL A 348 -12.33 12.05 -11.86
CA VAL A 348 -11.55 11.76 -13.08
C VAL A 348 -11.17 10.29 -13.12
N SER A 349 -11.81 9.54 -14.00
CA SER A 349 -11.47 8.13 -14.26
C SER A 349 -10.20 7.99 -15.09
N VAL A 350 -9.66 6.76 -15.20
CA VAL A 350 -8.45 6.49 -16.01
C VAL A 350 -8.62 6.84 -17.49
N ASN A 351 -9.85 6.75 -18.01
CA ASN A 351 -10.14 7.04 -19.42
C ASN A 351 -10.11 8.55 -19.75
N GLU A 352 -10.27 9.39 -18.74
CA GLU A 352 -10.30 10.85 -18.83
C GLU A 352 -8.91 11.48 -18.60
N LEU A 353 -7.91 10.66 -18.28
CA LEU A 353 -6.54 11.11 -18.09
C LEU A 353 -5.92 11.61 -19.39
N PRO A 354 -5.05 12.64 -19.31
CA PRO A 354 -4.36 13.19 -20.48
C PRO A 354 -3.62 12.10 -21.29
N ALA A 355 -3.64 12.24 -22.61
CA ALA A 355 -2.91 11.36 -23.53
C ALA A 355 -1.38 11.43 -23.33
N THR A 356 -0.88 12.50 -22.72
CA THR A 356 0.55 12.70 -22.39
C THR A 356 1.08 11.75 -21.33
N LEU A 357 0.20 11.15 -20.51
CA LEU A 357 0.61 10.17 -19.51
C LEU A 357 0.97 8.84 -20.15
N SER A 358 2.09 8.27 -19.74
CA SER A 358 2.52 6.95 -20.20
C SER A 358 1.54 5.86 -19.76
N ARG A 359 1.59 4.72 -20.44
CA ARG A 359 0.79 3.53 -20.08
C ARG A 359 1.03 3.10 -18.63
N ASP A 360 2.29 3.13 -18.17
CA ASP A 360 2.64 2.74 -16.82
C ASP A 360 2.08 3.71 -15.76
N GLN A 361 2.12 5.02 -16.04
CA GLN A 361 1.49 6.03 -15.17
C GLN A 361 -0.02 5.82 -15.06
N LYS A 362 -0.69 5.57 -16.20
CA LYS A 362 -2.14 5.30 -16.21
C LYS A 362 -2.50 4.04 -15.41
N ARG A 363 -1.69 2.97 -15.48
CA ARG A 363 -1.90 1.74 -14.70
C ARG A 363 -1.75 1.97 -13.19
N VAL A 364 -0.75 2.76 -12.77
CA VAL A 364 -0.57 3.10 -11.35
C VAL A 364 -1.71 4.01 -10.87
N TYR A 365 -2.12 4.99 -11.68
CA TYR A 365 -3.27 5.83 -11.35
C TYR A 365 -4.55 5.00 -11.22
N GLU A 366 -4.81 4.09 -12.16
CA GLU A 366 -5.98 3.19 -12.12
C GLU A 366 -6.02 2.35 -10.84
N LEU A 367 -4.86 1.83 -10.42
CA LEU A 367 -4.73 1.07 -9.19
C LEU A 367 -5.11 1.94 -7.97
N ILE A 368 -4.59 3.16 -7.90
CA ILE A 368 -4.86 4.13 -6.83
C ILE A 368 -6.34 4.53 -6.85
N TRP A 369 -6.86 4.87 -8.02
CA TRP A 369 -8.23 5.33 -8.19
C TRP A 369 -9.25 4.25 -7.78
N LYS A 370 -9.11 3.04 -8.31
CA LYS A 370 -10.00 1.91 -7.97
C LYS A 370 -10.01 1.63 -6.47
N ARG A 371 -8.83 1.61 -5.84
CA ARG A 371 -8.70 1.38 -4.40
C ARG A 371 -9.37 2.47 -3.59
N PHE A 372 -9.19 3.72 -3.99
CA PHE A 372 -9.77 4.87 -3.30
C PHE A 372 -11.30 4.87 -3.41
N ILE A 373 -11.86 4.74 -4.62
CA ILE A 373 -13.31 4.68 -4.83
C ILE A 373 -13.91 3.51 -4.04
N ALA A 374 -13.33 2.32 -4.17
CA ALA A 374 -13.77 1.12 -3.43
C ALA A 374 -13.79 1.34 -1.91
N SER A 375 -12.81 2.06 -1.37
CA SER A 375 -12.73 2.37 0.06
C SER A 375 -13.90 3.21 0.57
N GLN A 376 -14.61 3.92 -0.31
CA GLN A 376 -15.78 4.75 0.04
C GLN A 376 -17.12 4.01 -0.16
N MET A 377 -17.08 2.73 -0.55
CA MET A 377 -18.26 1.94 -0.90
C MET A 377 -18.68 0.98 0.22
N ARG A 378 -19.88 0.43 0.09
CA ARG A 378 -20.40 -0.61 0.98
C ARG A 378 -19.62 -1.92 0.83
N PRO A 379 -19.56 -2.74 1.90
CA PRO A 379 -19.04 -4.10 1.83
C PRO A 379 -19.75 -4.95 0.76
N ALA A 380 -19.04 -5.91 0.20
CA ALA A 380 -19.65 -7.00 -0.53
C ALA A 380 -20.35 -7.94 0.45
N ILE A 381 -21.49 -8.50 0.05
CA ILE A 381 -22.29 -9.41 0.87
C ILE A 381 -22.41 -10.74 0.15
N PHE A 382 -22.03 -11.81 0.84
CA PHE A 382 -22.11 -13.17 0.37
C PHE A 382 -23.12 -13.94 1.23
N ASP A 383 -24.02 -14.66 0.59
CA ASP A 383 -24.80 -15.70 1.26
C ASP A 383 -23.91 -16.91 1.42
N THR A 384 -23.86 -17.45 2.62
CA THR A 384 -23.01 -18.60 2.97
C THR A 384 -23.85 -19.78 3.43
N MET A 385 -23.46 -20.96 3.03
CA MET A 385 -23.99 -22.22 3.51
C MET A 385 -22.85 -23.12 3.97
N ALA A 386 -22.90 -23.55 5.22
CA ALA A 386 -21.97 -24.53 5.77
C ALA A 386 -22.79 -25.77 6.14
N VAL A 387 -22.36 -26.90 5.63
CA VAL A 387 -23.03 -28.18 5.81
C VAL A 387 -22.09 -29.13 6.55
N VAL A 388 -22.60 -29.80 7.58
CA VAL A 388 -21.95 -30.93 8.24
C VAL A 388 -22.65 -32.20 7.78
N ILE A 389 -21.89 -33.19 7.34
CA ILE A 389 -22.36 -34.45 6.85
C ILE A 389 -21.79 -35.52 7.77
N ALA A 390 -22.66 -36.30 8.41
CA ALA A 390 -22.27 -37.43 9.23
C ALA A 390 -22.08 -38.68 8.34
N ALA A 391 -21.02 -39.44 8.61
CA ALA A 391 -20.71 -40.72 7.98
C ALA A 391 -20.20 -41.68 9.07
N GLY A 392 -21.13 -42.31 9.79
CA GLY A 392 -20.81 -43.13 10.96
C GLY A 392 -20.14 -42.33 12.07
N LYS A 393 -18.85 -42.60 12.36
CA LYS A 393 -18.04 -41.83 13.35
C LYS A 393 -17.39 -40.62 12.76
N TYR A 394 -17.45 -40.45 11.45
CA TYR A 394 -16.79 -39.36 10.73
C TYR A 394 -17.74 -38.22 10.43
N GLY A 395 -17.18 -37.01 10.39
CA GLY A 395 -17.89 -35.79 9.98
C GLY A 395 -17.18 -35.11 8.83
N LEU A 396 -17.88 -34.90 7.71
CA LEU A 396 -17.39 -34.13 6.57
C LEU A 396 -17.99 -32.72 6.58
N ARG A 397 -17.31 -31.80 5.96
CA ARG A 397 -17.75 -30.38 5.79
C ARG A 397 -17.80 -30.00 4.33
N ALA A 398 -18.90 -29.36 3.95
CA ALA A 398 -19.01 -28.63 2.68
C ALA A 398 -19.35 -27.18 2.95
N ASN A 399 -18.69 -26.25 2.25
CA ASN A 399 -18.94 -24.82 2.36
C ASN A 399 -19.28 -24.26 0.99
N GLY A 400 -20.36 -23.49 0.92
CA GLY A 400 -20.77 -22.73 -0.25
C GLY A 400 -20.89 -21.24 0.06
N SER A 401 -20.68 -20.43 -0.95
CA SER A 401 -20.77 -18.97 -0.85
C SER A 401 -21.20 -18.39 -2.19
N ILE A 402 -22.20 -17.50 -2.18
CA ILE A 402 -22.73 -16.84 -3.37
C ILE A 402 -22.71 -15.35 -3.16
N LEU A 403 -22.20 -14.61 -4.13
CA LEU A 403 -22.20 -13.14 -4.10
C LEU A 403 -23.63 -12.60 -4.27
N ARG A 404 -24.23 -12.12 -3.16
CA ARG A 404 -25.57 -11.51 -3.16
C ARG A 404 -25.54 -10.04 -3.55
N PHE A 405 -24.54 -9.30 -3.05
CA PHE A 405 -24.37 -7.88 -3.36
C PHE A 405 -22.89 -7.57 -3.56
N PRO A 406 -22.49 -7.06 -4.73
CA PRO A 406 -21.08 -6.88 -5.07
C PRO A 406 -20.41 -5.76 -4.23
N GLY A 407 -21.16 -4.75 -3.77
CA GLY A 407 -20.55 -3.64 -3.02
C GLY A 407 -19.33 -3.07 -3.74
N TYR A 408 -18.22 -2.90 -3.02
CA TYR A 408 -16.97 -2.36 -3.57
C TYR A 408 -16.33 -3.23 -4.69
N LEU A 409 -16.66 -4.52 -4.77
CA LEU A 409 -16.17 -5.41 -5.81
C LEU A 409 -16.63 -4.99 -7.23
N ALA A 410 -17.67 -4.16 -7.34
CA ALA A 410 -18.10 -3.59 -8.60
C ALA A 410 -17.03 -2.67 -9.25
N VAL A 411 -16.11 -2.12 -8.45
CA VAL A 411 -15.01 -1.23 -8.91
C VAL A 411 -13.65 -1.88 -8.75
N TYR A 412 -13.47 -2.63 -7.66
CA TYR A 412 -12.19 -3.17 -7.27
C TYR A 412 -12.31 -4.69 -7.08
N SER A 413 -11.92 -5.43 -8.10
CA SER A 413 -11.75 -6.89 -8.04
C SER A 413 -10.27 -7.22 -8.07
N ASP A 414 -9.79 -8.02 -7.11
CA ASP A 414 -8.48 -8.63 -7.20
C ASP A 414 -8.53 -9.79 -8.19
N ALA A 415 -7.65 -9.81 -9.19
CA ALA A 415 -7.56 -10.91 -10.13
C ALA A 415 -7.25 -12.25 -9.43
N ALA A 416 -6.43 -12.22 -8.37
CA ALA A 416 -6.18 -13.37 -7.50
C ALA A 416 -7.38 -13.70 -6.60
N GLU A 417 -8.14 -12.69 -6.18
CA GLU A 417 -9.38 -12.84 -5.43
C GLU A 417 -10.55 -13.20 -6.33
N GLY A 418 -10.55 -12.79 -7.61
CA GLY A 418 -11.52 -13.23 -8.62
C GLY A 418 -11.38 -14.72 -8.91
N GLN A 419 -10.16 -15.26 -8.91
CA GLN A 419 -9.94 -16.70 -9.00
C GLN A 419 -10.30 -17.41 -7.67
N ALA A 420 -9.99 -16.82 -6.52
CA ALA A 420 -10.40 -17.36 -5.21
C ALA A 420 -11.91 -17.17 -4.94
N THR A 421 -12.55 -16.11 -5.44
CA THR A 421 -14.03 -15.98 -5.37
C THR A 421 -14.70 -16.93 -6.36
N ALA A 422 -14.20 -17.11 -7.57
CA ALA A 422 -14.71 -18.12 -8.49
C ALA A 422 -14.47 -19.54 -8.01
N ALA A 423 -13.36 -19.82 -7.32
CA ALA A 423 -13.11 -21.11 -6.68
C ALA A 423 -13.93 -21.30 -5.38
N ASN A 424 -14.34 -20.23 -4.71
CA ASN A 424 -15.18 -20.24 -3.51
C ASN A 424 -16.67 -19.97 -3.78
N ASP A 425 -17.05 -19.57 -4.99
CA ASP A 425 -18.45 -19.52 -5.45
C ASP A 425 -18.96 -20.93 -5.78
N LYS A 426 -18.59 -21.92 -4.94
CA LYS A 426 -19.18 -23.25 -5.01
C LYS A 426 -20.64 -23.13 -4.56
N LEU A 427 -21.53 -23.25 -5.53
CA LEU A 427 -22.94 -23.35 -5.28
C LEU A 427 -23.20 -24.73 -4.68
N LEU A 428 -23.50 -24.80 -3.40
CA LEU A 428 -24.06 -26.03 -2.85
C LEU A 428 -25.53 -26.16 -3.26
N PRO A 429 -25.99 -27.36 -3.63
CA PRO A 429 -27.41 -27.57 -3.89
C PRO A 429 -28.23 -27.26 -2.62
N PRO A 430 -29.54 -27.01 -2.73
CA PRO A 430 -30.37 -26.85 -1.56
C PRO A 430 -30.42 -28.16 -0.75
N LEU A 431 -29.72 -28.15 0.40
CA LEU A 431 -29.66 -29.28 1.33
C LEU A 431 -30.55 -28.99 2.55
N VAL A 432 -31.10 -30.07 3.11
CA VAL A 432 -31.89 -30.04 4.36
C VAL A 432 -31.33 -31.06 5.35
N GLU A 433 -31.53 -30.84 6.64
CA GLU A 433 -31.09 -31.75 7.70
C GLU A 433 -31.79 -33.12 7.57
N SER A 434 -31.07 -34.18 7.90
CA SER A 434 -31.48 -35.59 7.75
C SER A 434 -31.65 -36.07 6.30
N GLU A 435 -31.19 -35.29 5.31
CA GLU A 435 -31.21 -35.72 3.92
C GLU A 435 -30.09 -36.71 3.64
N PRO A 436 -30.41 -37.90 3.04
CA PRO A 436 -29.40 -38.87 2.66
C PRO A 436 -28.63 -38.43 1.41
N LEU A 437 -27.33 -38.67 1.41
CA LEU A 437 -26.42 -38.37 0.31
C LEU A 437 -25.69 -39.62 -0.17
N THR A 438 -25.29 -39.64 -1.43
CA THR A 438 -24.43 -40.67 -2.00
C THR A 438 -23.05 -40.06 -2.31
N ALA A 439 -21.99 -40.76 -1.89
CA ALA A 439 -20.64 -40.40 -2.31
C ALA A 439 -20.34 -41.09 -3.65
N GLU A 440 -20.13 -40.29 -4.71
CA GLU A 440 -19.74 -40.82 -6.02
C GLU A 440 -18.26 -41.24 -6.03
N GLU A 441 -17.42 -40.48 -5.35
CA GLU A 441 -15.98 -40.69 -5.26
C GLU A 441 -15.47 -40.23 -3.88
N ILE A 442 -14.56 -41.02 -3.29
CA ILE A 442 -13.81 -40.63 -2.08
C ILE A 442 -12.34 -40.75 -2.41
N ARG A 443 -11.62 -39.62 -2.38
CA ARG A 443 -10.20 -39.56 -2.75
C ARG A 443 -9.34 -38.98 -1.65
N PRO A 444 -8.14 -39.57 -1.41
CA PRO A 444 -7.13 -38.97 -0.56
C PRO A 444 -6.27 -38.00 -1.37
N GLU A 445 -5.82 -36.95 -0.72
CA GLU A 445 -4.82 -36.02 -1.26
C GLU A 445 -3.65 -35.90 -0.28
N GLN A 446 -2.45 -36.18 -0.76
CA GLN A 446 -1.21 -36.05 0.00
C GLN A 446 -0.73 -34.59 -0.02
N HIS A 447 -0.33 -34.07 1.12
CA HIS A 447 0.19 -32.76 1.30
C HIS A 447 1.46 -32.79 2.14
N PHE A 448 2.28 -31.78 1.95
CA PHE A 448 3.45 -31.49 2.77
C PHE A 448 3.39 -30.06 3.26
N THR A 449 3.74 -29.83 4.52
CA THR A 449 3.87 -28.48 5.01
C THR A 449 5.03 -27.78 4.32
N GLU A 450 4.88 -26.48 4.04
CA GLU A 450 5.89 -25.69 3.35
C GLU A 450 6.53 -24.68 4.33
N PRO A 451 7.83 -24.38 4.18
CA PRO A 451 8.47 -23.34 4.96
C PRO A 451 7.87 -21.97 4.64
N PRO A 452 8.06 -20.96 5.53
CA PRO A 452 7.62 -19.61 5.23
C PRO A 452 8.28 -19.08 3.95
N ALA A 453 7.50 -18.41 3.12
CA ALA A 453 7.98 -17.86 1.85
C ALA A 453 9.09 -16.81 2.08
N ARG A 454 10.07 -16.74 1.16
CA ARG A 454 11.05 -15.66 1.13
C ARG A 454 10.40 -14.32 0.90
N PHE A 455 10.99 -13.27 1.47
CA PHE A 455 10.51 -11.91 1.23
C PHE A 455 10.66 -11.52 -0.24
N THR A 456 9.61 -10.92 -0.78
CA THR A 456 9.73 -10.11 -1.99
C THR A 456 10.23 -8.72 -1.61
N GLU A 457 10.75 -7.92 -2.58
CA GLU A 457 11.16 -6.52 -2.35
C GLU A 457 10.04 -5.69 -1.69
N ALA A 458 8.80 -5.93 -2.10
CA ALA A 458 7.65 -5.18 -1.59
C ALA A 458 7.14 -5.67 -0.22
N ALA A 459 7.48 -6.91 0.18
CA ALA A 459 7.09 -7.46 1.48
C ALA A 459 8.13 -7.17 2.57
N LEU A 460 9.41 -6.98 2.18
CA LEU A 460 10.51 -6.61 3.05
C LEU A 460 10.42 -5.13 3.47
#